data_6588ef4a188f67c43073cc0298cf1492
#
_entry.id   6588ef4a188f67c43073cc0298cf1492
#
_cell.length_a   1.000
_cell.length_b   1.000
_cell.length_c   1.000
_cell.angle_alpha   90.00
_cell.angle_beta   90.00
_cell.angle_gamma   90.00
#
_symmetry.space_group_name_H-M   'P 1'
#
loop_
_entity.id
_entity.type
_entity.pdbx_description
1 polymer ?
#
loop_
_entity_poly.entity_id
_entity_poly.type
_entity_poly.pdbx_seq_one_letter_code
_entity_poly.pdbx_strand_id
1 'polypeptide(L)'
;QELRNMQIYSDNIALIMAGKNPVTRNNVQNSDSLSKKNAATAATIVEDSLLRRQMETSGCFYSLNDRDAARNNLRSAFELYTPVKGVVTEKFSPIDNRYGTTLATAGNQQVMAVMDGTVVSSSWTPEDGFVLFIQHGGNMLSVYRHNTSVLKKAGERVSSGEIVGYTGGEKSAGGGQNLFEFELWHNGTPID
;
A
#
# COMPACT_ATOMS: atom_id res chain seq x y z
N GLN A 1 17.18 -26.27 -42.49
CA GLN A 1 16.63 -25.07 -41.78
C GLN A 1 16.72 -25.26 -40.25
N GLU A 2 16.52 -26.45 -39.70
CA GLU A 2 16.57 -26.72 -38.25
C GLU A 2 17.98 -26.55 -37.66
N LEU A 3 19.01 -27.06 -38.33
CA LEU A 3 20.40 -26.89 -37.88
C LEU A 3 20.83 -25.44 -37.80
N ARG A 4 20.36 -24.62 -38.73
CA ARG A 4 20.65 -23.17 -38.75
C ARG A 4 19.94 -22.43 -37.60
N ASN A 5 18.75 -22.88 -37.25
CA ASN A 5 18.01 -22.32 -36.09
C ASN A 5 18.68 -22.71 -34.77
N MET A 6 19.18 -23.91 -34.63
CA MET A 6 19.94 -24.36 -33.44
C MET A 6 21.23 -23.59 -33.26
N GLN A 7 21.96 -23.31 -34.36
CA GLN A 7 23.19 -22.52 -34.29
C GLN A 7 22.92 -21.09 -33.82
N ILE A 8 21.90 -20.42 -34.38
CA ILE A 8 21.49 -19.05 -33.94
C ILE A 8 21.05 -19.04 -32.49
N TYR A 9 20.37 -20.11 -32.02
CA TYR A 9 19.95 -20.23 -30.62
C TYR A 9 21.14 -20.39 -29.68
N SER A 10 22.13 -21.23 -30.04
CA SER A 10 23.37 -21.43 -29.29
C SER A 10 24.20 -20.14 -29.19
N ASP A 11 24.33 -19.42 -30.31
CA ASP A 11 25.09 -18.15 -30.35
C ASP A 11 24.40 -17.04 -29.53
N ASN A 12 23.08 -17.00 -29.51
CA ASN A 12 22.33 -16.06 -28.70
C ASN A 12 22.47 -16.35 -27.19
N ILE A 13 22.52 -17.62 -26.77
CA ILE A 13 22.78 -18.00 -25.39
C ILE A 13 24.20 -17.55 -24.98
N ALA A 14 25.18 -17.77 -25.82
CA ALA A 14 26.56 -17.33 -25.56
C ALA A 14 26.68 -15.80 -25.42
N LEU A 15 25.93 -15.04 -26.24
CA LEU A 15 25.86 -13.57 -26.14
C LEU A 15 25.20 -13.09 -24.84
N ILE A 16 24.12 -13.75 -24.40
CA ILE A 16 23.42 -13.44 -23.15
C ILE A 16 24.35 -13.72 -21.94
N MET A 17 25.05 -14.83 -21.96
CA MET A 17 26.03 -15.18 -20.91
C MET A 17 27.22 -14.20 -20.86
N ALA A 18 27.57 -13.60 -22.00
CA ALA A 18 28.59 -12.55 -22.10
C ALA A 18 28.06 -11.13 -21.79
N GLY A 19 26.79 -10.98 -21.34
CA GLY A 19 26.17 -9.70 -21.03
C GLY A 19 25.86 -8.83 -22.25
N LYS A 20 25.78 -9.42 -23.46
CA LYS A 20 25.47 -8.73 -24.71
C LYS A 20 24.06 -9.06 -25.16
N ASN A 21 23.42 -8.13 -25.88
CA ASN A 21 22.07 -8.34 -26.39
C ASN A 21 22.03 -9.42 -27.47
N PRO A 22 21.04 -10.34 -27.45
CA PRO A 22 20.88 -11.39 -28.43
C PRO A 22 20.52 -10.80 -29.81
N VAL A 23 21.00 -11.43 -30.89
CA VAL A 23 20.70 -11.03 -32.24
C VAL A 23 19.35 -11.61 -32.68
N THR A 24 18.36 -10.74 -32.90
CA THR A 24 17.04 -11.14 -33.38
C THR A 24 17.07 -11.30 -34.91
N ARG A 25 16.33 -12.29 -35.42
CA ARG A 25 16.26 -12.70 -36.84
C ARG A 25 15.98 -11.55 -37.82
N ASN A 26 15.48 -10.41 -37.36
CA ASN A 26 15.14 -9.25 -38.19
C ASN A 26 16.32 -8.29 -38.45
N ASN A 27 17.50 -8.53 -37.84
CA ASN A 27 18.67 -7.64 -38.00
C ASN A 27 19.64 -8.04 -39.12
N VAL A 28 19.36 -9.16 -39.84
CA VAL A 28 20.28 -9.69 -40.87
C VAL A 28 19.98 -9.12 -42.27
N GLN A 29 18.90 -8.40 -42.47
CA GLN A 29 18.49 -7.93 -43.82
C GLN A 29 18.30 -6.43 -43.99
N ASN A 30 18.87 -5.54 -43.20
CA ASN A 30 18.76 -4.10 -43.50
C ASN A 30 19.94 -3.30 -42.92
N SER A 31 21.08 -3.35 -43.61
CA SER A 31 22.19 -2.40 -43.36
C SER A 31 22.01 -1.06 -44.09
N ASP A 32 20.94 -0.86 -44.89
CA ASP A 32 20.81 0.36 -45.71
C ASP A 32 19.62 1.29 -45.38
N SER A 33 18.97 1.13 -44.20
CA SER A 33 17.84 2.00 -43.83
C SER A 33 17.96 2.68 -42.46
N LEU A 34 19.18 3.01 -42.05
CA LEU A 34 19.46 3.64 -40.72
C LEU A 34 19.06 5.12 -40.64
N SER A 35 18.65 5.77 -41.73
CA SER A 35 18.32 7.20 -41.70
C SER A 35 16.84 7.56 -41.55
N LYS A 36 15.92 6.57 -41.65
CA LYS A 36 14.47 6.83 -41.52
C LYS A 36 13.82 6.35 -40.23
N LYS A 37 14.54 5.59 -39.38
CA LYS A 37 14.00 5.11 -38.09
C LYS A 37 14.16 6.07 -36.94
N ASN A 38 14.98 7.11 -37.08
CA ASN A 38 15.21 8.04 -35.97
C ASN A 38 14.03 8.99 -35.68
N ALA A 39 13.11 9.19 -36.64
CA ALA A 39 11.93 10.03 -36.42
C ALA A 39 10.82 9.31 -35.60
N ALA A 40 10.65 7.99 -35.80
CA ALA A 40 9.67 7.22 -35.06
C ALA A 40 10.12 6.93 -33.60
N THR A 41 11.43 6.78 -33.38
CA THR A 41 12.01 6.59 -32.04
C THR A 41 11.98 7.89 -31.22
N ALA A 42 12.06 9.06 -31.87
CA ALA A 42 11.92 10.36 -31.19
C ALA A 42 10.47 10.61 -30.71
N ALA A 43 9.47 10.15 -31.45
CA ALA A 43 8.06 10.27 -31.05
C ALA A 43 7.74 9.39 -29.82
N THR A 44 8.24 8.15 -29.79
CA THR A 44 8.08 7.25 -28.62
C THR A 44 8.82 7.76 -27.39
N ILE A 45 9.97 8.42 -27.53
CA ILE A 45 10.71 9.01 -26.40
C ILE A 45 9.93 10.20 -25.82
N VAL A 46 9.22 10.98 -26.62
CA VAL A 46 8.40 12.09 -26.13
C VAL A 46 7.17 11.60 -25.39
N GLU A 47 6.50 10.55 -25.89
CA GLU A 47 5.37 9.92 -25.16
C GLU A 47 5.81 9.29 -23.85
N ASP A 48 6.94 8.59 -23.83
CA ASP A 48 7.50 7.98 -22.62
C ASP A 48 7.90 9.05 -21.59
N SER A 49 8.43 10.19 -22.04
CA SER A 49 8.76 11.31 -21.16
C SER A 49 7.52 12.03 -20.63
N LEU A 50 6.44 12.12 -21.40
CA LEU A 50 5.15 12.66 -20.94
C LEU A 50 4.49 11.72 -19.93
N LEU A 51 4.51 10.42 -20.18
CA LEU A 51 4.00 9.39 -19.25
C LEU A 51 4.77 9.40 -17.92
N ARG A 52 6.10 9.50 -18.01
CA ARG A 52 6.98 9.62 -16.84
C ARG A 52 6.70 10.88 -16.04
N ARG A 53 6.53 12.01 -16.70
CA ARG A 53 6.19 13.29 -16.08
C ARG A 53 4.78 13.26 -15.47
N GLN A 54 3.84 12.55 -16.08
CA GLN A 54 2.49 12.36 -15.56
C GLN A 54 2.49 11.43 -14.34
N MET A 55 3.34 10.40 -14.32
CA MET A 55 3.57 9.54 -13.16
C MET A 55 4.25 10.31 -12.00
N GLU A 56 5.23 11.15 -12.31
CA GLU A 56 5.91 11.99 -11.31
C GLU A 56 4.97 13.03 -10.70
N THR A 57 4.08 13.62 -11.49
CA THR A 57 3.07 14.59 -11.00
C THR A 57 1.90 13.94 -10.29
N SER A 58 1.61 12.66 -10.54
CA SER A 58 0.56 11.90 -9.84
C SER A 58 0.98 11.31 -8.48
N GLY A 59 2.19 11.64 -8.01
CA GLY A 59 2.65 11.26 -6.67
C GLY A 59 2.94 9.77 -6.47
N CYS A 60 3.04 8.97 -7.54
CA CYS A 60 3.31 7.54 -7.46
C CYS A 60 4.78 7.16 -7.16
N PHE A 61 5.71 8.13 -7.17
CA PHE A 61 7.11 7.89 -6.83
C PHE A 61 7.48 8.61 -5.54
N TYR A 62 7.24 7.97 -4.39
CA TYR A 62 7.90 8.37 -3.16
C TYR A 62 9.34 7.88 -3.17
N SER A 63 10.29 8.81 -3.26
CA SER A 63 11.70 8.54 -2.99
C SER A 63 11.82 8.03 -1.55
N LEU A 64 12.49 6.89 -1.38
CA LEU A 64 12.71 6.25 -0.08
C LEU A 64 13.51 7.13 0.92
N ASN A 65 14.05 8.26 0.46
CA ASN A 65 14.86 9.17 1.27
C ASN A 65 14.06 10.32 1.91
N ASP A 66 12.75 10.45 1.64
CA ASP A 66 11.97 11.61 2.09
C ASP A 66 10.83 11.21 3.04
N ARG A 67 11.08 10.23 3.90
CA ARG A 67 10.09 9.71 4.86
C ARG A 67 9.55 10.79 5.80
N ASP A 68 10.41 11.70 6.24
CA ASP A 68 10.02 12.75 7.19
C ASP A 68 9.25 13.90 6.52
N ALA A 69 9.62 14.28 5.31
CA ALA A 69 8.86 15.27 4.53
C ALA A 69 7.50 14.72 4.07
N ALA A 70 7.43 13.44 3.72
CA ALA A 70 6.19 12.76 3.39
C ALA A 70 5.23 12.66 4.59
N ARG A 71 5.74 12.39 5.79
CA ARG A 71 4.94 12.36 7.05
C ARG A 71 4.30 13.72 7.36
N ASN A 72 5.06 14.79 7.23
CA ASN A 72 4.56 16.14 7.49
C ASN A 72 3.53 16.61 6.45
N ASN A 73 3.72 16.25 5.18
CA ASN A 73 2.76 16.54 4.11
C ASN A 73 1.47 15.71 4.25
N LEU A 74 1.54 14.47 4.73
CA LEU A 74 0.36 13.64 4.98
C LEU A 74 -0.51 14.20 6.10
N ARG A 75 0.09 14.68 7.19
CA ARG A 75 -0.65 15.29 8.31
C ARG A 75 -1.43 16.55 7.89
N SER A 76 -0.91 17.31 6.93
CA SER A 76 -1.57 18.52 6.42
C SER A 76 -2.57 18.25 5.29
N ALA A 77 -2.48 17.09 4.63
CA ALA A 77 -3.32 16.74 3.48
C ALA A 77 -4.60 15.99 3.87
N PHE A 78 -4.66 15.35 5.05
CA PHE A 78 -5.79 14.54 5.47
C PHE A 78 -6.29 14.99 6.85
N GLU A 79 -7.56 15.38 6.93
CA GLU A 79 -8.25 15.54 8.20
C GLU A 79 -8.61 14.15 8.74
N LEU A 80 -7.84 13.68 9.72
CA LEU A 80 -8.09 12.40 10.37
C LEU A 80 -9.00 12.60 11.59
N TYR A 81 -10.06 11.83 11.66
CA TYR A 81 -10.93 11.77 12.84
C TYR A 81 -10.32 10.81 13.86
N THR A 82 -10.44 11.16 15.16
CA THR A 82 -9.93 10.29 16.23
C THR A 82 -10.77 9.02 16.33
N PRO A 83 -10.17 7.80 16.18
CA PRO A 83 -10.94 6.58 16.12
C PRO A 83 -11.61 6.23 17.45
N VAL A 84 -10.92 6.43 18.57
CA VAL A 84 -11.44 6.14 19.92
C VAL A 84 -10.75 7.03 20.94
N LYS A 85 -11.38 7.27 22.06
CA LYS A 85 -10.78 7.96 23.21
C LYS A 85 -10.16 6.95 24.18
N GLY A 86 -8.89 7.14 24.51
CA GLY A 86 -8.19 6.21 25.40
C GLY A 86 -6.81 6.74 25.82
N VAL A 87 -6.14 5.97 26.68
CA VAL A 87 -4.77 6.24 27.09
C VAL A 87 -3.84 5.33 26.30
N VAL A 88 -2.86 5.89 25.63
CA VAL A 88 -1.86 5.13 24.87
C VAL A 88 -1.04 4.28 25.85
N THR A 89 -1.08 2.98 25.68
CA THR A 89 -0.30 2.00 26.45
C THR A 89 0.95 1.57 25.69
N GLU A 90 0.81 1.36 24.37
CA GLU A 90 1.92 1.00 23.50
C GLU A 90 1.93 1.90 22.28
N LYS A 91 3.12 2.41 21.96
CA LYS A 91 3.33 3.28 20.82
C LYS A 91 3.78 2.48 19.60
N PHE A 92 3.56 3.07 18.44
CA PHE A 92 4.12 2.61 17.19
C PHE A 92 5.64 2.40 17.29
N SER A 93 6.12 1.19 16.98
CA SER A 93 7.55 0.83 16.99
C SER A 93 7.82 -0.28 15.95
N PRO A 94 8.17 0.08 14.71
CA PRO A 94 8.47 -0.91 13.67
C PRO A 94 9.64 -1.83 14.01
N ILE A 95 10.56 -1.36 14.88
CA ILE A 95 11.71 -2.16 15.34
C ILE A 95 11.24 -3.34 16.18
N ASP A 96 10.18 -3.15 16.97
CA ASP A 96 9.57 -4.18 17.82
C ASP A 96 8.41 -4.90 17.11
N ASN A 97 8.28 -4.78 15.80
CA ASN A 97 7.17 -5.31 14.99
C ASN A 97 5.78 -4.80 15.42
N ARG A 98 5.71 -3.62 16.06
CA ARG A 98 4.45 -2.96 16.40
C ARG A 98 4.13 -1.91 15.36
N TYR A 99 3.14 -2.21 14.53
CA TYR A 99 2.72 -1.36 13.40
C TYR A 99 1.52 -0.47 13.75
N GLY A 100 0.98 -0.61 14.95
CA GLY A 100 -0.12 0.16 15.48
C GLY A 100 0.18 0.82 16.81
N THR A 101 -0.78 1.61 17.25
CA THR A 101 -0.81 2.22 18.58
C THR A 101 -1.89 1.53 19.39
N THR A 102 -1.52 0.99 20.56
CA THR A 102 -2.45 0.35 21.49
C THR A 102 -2.96 1.35 22.53
N LEU A 103 -4.26 1.40 22.71
CA LEU A 103 -4.92 2.29 23.67
C LEU A 103 -5.69 1.46 24.72
N ALA A 104 -5.53 1.82 25.97
CA ALA A 104 -6.45 1.40 27.02
C ALA A 104 -7.70 2.27 26.95
N THR A 105 -8.86 1.64 26.76
CA THR A 105 -10.14 2.31 26.60
C THR A 105 -11.09 1.97 27.73
N ALA A 106 -12.08 2.82 27.99
CA ALA A 106 -13.23 2.39 28.79
C ALA A 106 -14.01 1.33 28.00
N GLY A 107 -14.69 0.43 28.70
CA GLY A 107 -15.49 -0.62 28.04
C GLY A 107 -16.61 -0.04 27.19
N ASN A 108 -16.89 -0.71 26.09
CA ASN A 108 -18.02 -0.42 25.19
C ASN A 108 -18.02 1.00 24.59
N GLN A 109 -16.83 1.52 24.28
CA GLN A 109 -16.72 2.81 23.59
C GLN A 109 -16.94 2.67 22.09
N GLN A 110 -17.49 3.71 21.49
CA GLN A 110 -17.68 3.81 20.06
C GLN A 110 -16.34 3.93 19.35
N VAL A 111 -16.14 3.11 18.33
CA VAL A 111 -15.01 3.16 17.41
C VAL A 111 -15.49 3.82 16.13
N MET A 112 -14.80 4.87 15.71
CA MET A 112 -15.17 5.71 14.58
C MET A 112 -14.15 5.58 13.45
N ALA A 113 -14.65 5.66 12.21
CA ALA A 113 -13.80 5.69 11.01
C ALA A 113 -12.97 6.97 10.99
N VAL A 114 -11.67 6.84 10.76
CA VAL A 114 -10.75 7.99 10.72
C VAL A 114 -10.93 8.87 9.50
N MET A 115 -11.43 8.33 8.40
CA MET A 115 -11.71 9.02 7.13
C MET A 115 -12.82 8.31 6.37
N ASP A 116 -13.35 8.98 5.33
CA ASP A 116 -14.23 8.36 4.35
C ASP A 116 -13.55 7.16 3.68
N GLY A 117 -14.28 6.07 3.52
CA GLY A 117 -13.71 4.88 2.92
C GLY A 117 -14.70 3.76 2.63
N THR A 118 -14.14 2.60 2.33
CA THR A 118 -14.89 1.36 2.09
C THR A 118 -14.28 0.25 2.94
N VAL A 119 -15.13 -0.49 3.63
CA VAL A 119 -14.71 -1.67 4.40
C VAL A 119 -14.23 -2.75 3.45
N VAL A 120 -12.95 -3.12 3.57
CA VAL A 120 -12.34 -4.19 2.76
C VAL A 120 -12.61 -5.55 3.39
N SER A 121 -12.48 -5.63 4.71
CA SER A 121 -12.65 -6.87 5.46
C SER A 121 -13.18 -6.59 6.86
N SER A 122 -14.02 -7.49 7.33
CA SER A 122 -14.48 -7.56 8.71
C SER A 122 -14.41 -9.03 9.11
N SER A 123 -13.51 -9.36 10.02
CA SER A 123 -13.25 -10.73 10.46
C SER A 123 -13.15 -10.79 11.98
N TRP A 124 -13.26 -12.00 12.53
CA TRP A 124 -13.10 -12.26 13.94
C TRP A 124 -12.02 -13.31 14.16
N THR A 125 -11.13 -13.05 15.10
CA THR A 125 -10.12 -14.01 15.56
C THR A 125 -10.18 -14.12 17.07
N PRO A 126 -9.81 -15.28 17.66
CA PRO A 126 -9.77 -15.44 19.12
C PRO A 126 -8.75 -14.50 19.79
N GLU A 127 -7.70 -14.11 19.09
CA GLU A 127 -6.58 -13.30 19.59
C GLU A 127 -6.90 -11.81 19.53
N ASP A 128 -7.38 -11.33 18.37
CA ASP A 128 -7.59 -9.91 18.10
C ASP A 128 -9.06 -9.45 18.24
N GLY A 129 -9.98 -10.39 18.53
CA GLY A 129 -11.40 -10.09 18.51
C GLY A 129 -11.91 -9.76 17.10
N PHE A 130 -12.84 -8.82 16.99
CA PHE A 130 -13.21 -8.32 15.67
C PHE A 130 -12.17 -7.36 15.15
N VAL A 131 -11.71 -7.63 13.90
CA VAL A 131 -10.77 -6.83 13.16
C VAL A 131 -11.47 -6.23 11.94
N LEU A 132 -11.33 -4.93 11.77
CA LEU A 132 -11.93 -4.18 10.66
C LEU A 132 -10.83 -3.50 9.85
N PHE A 133 -10.89 -3.66 8.53
CA PHE A 133 -10.00 -3.02 7.57
C PHE A 133 -10.80 -2.05 6.71
N ILE A 134 -10.40 -0.79 6.67
CA ILE A 134 -11.06 0.24 5.86
C ILE A 134 -10.05 0.85 4.90
N GLN A 135 -10.35 0.76 3.60
CA GLN A 135 -9.60 1.43 2.55
C GLN A 135 -10.14 2.83 2.34
N HIS A 136 -9.25 3.80 2.40
CA HIS A 136 -9.54 5.22 2.19
C HIS A 136 -8.96 5.73 0.88
N GLY A 137 -9.26 6.96 0.54
CA GLY A 137 -8.61 7.67 -0.57
C GLY A 137 -7.11 7.85 -0.32
N GLY A 138 -6.34 8.15 -1.38
CA GLY A 138 -4.90 8.38 -1.28
C GLY A 138 -4.08 7.16 -0.86
N ASN A 139 -4.51 5.94 -1.21
CA ASN A 139 -3.84 4.68 -0.85
C ASN A 139 -3.63 4.50 0.67
N MET A 140 -4.55 5.02 1.48
CA MET A 140 -4.53 4.82 2.91
C MET A 140 -5.40 3.65 3.32
N LEU A 141 -4.94 2.87 4.29
CA LEU A 141 -5.66 1.76 4.90
C LEU A 141 -5.61 1.94 6.41
N SER A 142 -6.74 1.85 7.07
CA SER A 142 -6.82 1.80 8.53
C SER A 142 -7.25 0.42 9.02
N VAL A 143 -6.66 -0.01 10.13
CA VAL A 143 -6.94 -1.30 10.76
C VAL A 143 -7.34 -1.04 12.22
N TYR A 144 -8.44 -1.66 12.61
CA TYR A 144 -9.04 -1.55 13.94
C TYR A 144 -9.12 -2.94 14.55
N ARG A 145 -8.35 -3.19 15.60
CA ARG A 145 -8.30 -4.51 16.30
C ARG A 145 -8.87 -4.42 17.71
N HIS A 146 -9.14 -5.58 18.27
CA HIS A 146 -9.69 -5.76 19.61
C HIS A 146 -11.06 -5.12 19.81
N ASN A 147 -11.89 -5.11 18.72
CA ASN A 147 -13.27 -4.73 18.84
C ASN A 147 -14.10 -5.89 19.40
N THR A 148 -15.11 -5.56 20.20
CA THR A 148 -16.12 -6.54 20.67
C THR A 148 -17.19 -6.77 19.64
N SER A 149 -17.53 -5.74 18.88
CA SER A 149 -18.48 -5.82 17.80
C SER A 149 -18.15 -4.84 16.69
N VAL A 150 -18.52 -5.19 15.47
CA VAL A 150 -18.42 -4.33 14.30
C VAL A 150 -19.82 -4.16 13.70
N LEU A 151 -20.12 -2.95 13.26
CA LEU A 151 -21.42 -2.57 12.68
C LEU A 151 -21.42 -2.63 11.17
N LYS A 152 -20.26 -2.75 10.56
CA LYS A 152 -20.04 -2.67 9.12
C LYS A 152 -19.52 -3.98 8.55
N LYS A 153 -19.99 -4.29 7.34
CA LYS A 153 -19.58 -5.48 6.58
C LYS A 153 -18.65 -5.10 5.44
N ALA A 154 -17.88 -6.07 4.96
CA ALA A 154 -17.06 -5.89 3.77
C ALA A 154 -17.90 -5.40 2.58
N GLY A 155 -17.39 -4.40 1.86
CA GLY A 155 -18.05 -3.72 0.75
C GLY A 155 -18.89 -2.49 1.14
N GLU A 156 -19.18 -2.26 2.41
CA GLU A 156 -19.96 -1.09 2.86
C GLU A 156 -19.09 0.17 2.88
N ARG A 157 -19.66 1.31 2.53
CA ARG A 157 -19.04 2.62 2.65
C ARG A 157 -19.20 3.18 4.05
N VAL A 158 -18.20 3.92 4.48
CA VAL A 158 -18.19 4.64 5.76
C VAL A 158 -17.74 6.08 5.55
N SER A 159 -18.31 6.97 6.33
CA SER A 159 -17.91 8.39 6.37
C SER A 159 -16.97 8.65 7.54
N SER A 160 -16.15 9.68 7.44
CA SER A 160 -15.29 10.15 8.53
C SER A 160 -16.10 10.42 9.79
N GLY A 161 -15.67 9.86 10.94
CA GLY A 161 -16.38 9.97 12.22
C GLY A 161 -17.61 9.06 12.34
N GLU A 162 -17.94 8.23 11.34
CA GLU A 162 -19.03 7.27 11.44
C GLU A 162 -18.66 6.12 12.37
N ILE A 163 -19.61 5.66 13.19
CA ILE A 163 -19.41 4.56 14.13
C ILE A 163 -19.33 3.25 13.34
N VAL A 164 -18.20 2.57 13.45
CA VAL A 164 -17.92 1.31 12.75
C VAL A 164 -17.90 0.10 13.67
N GLY A 165 -17.80 0.32 14.99
CA GLY A 165 -17.79 -0.76 15.99
C GLY A 165 -17.76 -0.24 17.41
N TYR A 166 -17.51 -1.15 18.33
CA TYR A 166 -17.37 -0.90 19.76
C TYR A 166 -16.14 -1.60 20.31
N THR A 167 -15.41 -0.93 21.21
CA THR A 167 -14.30 -1.54 21.96
C THR A 167 -14.80 -2.60 22.95
N GLY A 168 -13.86 -3.39 23.49
CA GLY A 168 -14.18 -4.41 24.50
C GLY A 168 -15.12 -3.91 25.60
N GLY A 169 -16.17 -4.67 25.84
CA GLY A 169 -17.06 -4.51 26.98
C GLY A 169 -16.54 -5.33 28.17
N GLU A 170 -17.21 -5.18 29.33
CA GLU A 170 -16.86 -5.77 30.62
C GLU A 170 -16.02 -7.05 30.57
N LYS A 171 -14.78 -6.91 31.09
CA LYS A 171 -13.91 -8.00 31.57
C LYS A 171 -13.77 -9.20 30.62
N SER A 172 -12.77 -9.17 29.77
CA SER A 172 -12.08 -10.44 29.50
C SER A 172 -11.89 -11.18 30.80
N ALA A 173 -12.23 -12.46 30.86
CA ALA A 173 -12.26 -13.32 32.07
C ALA A 173 -10.89 -13.48 32.77
N GLY A 174 -10.22 -12.39 33.03
CA GLY A 174 -8.90 -12.29 33.67
C GLY A 174 -8.60 -10.90 34.24
N GLY A 175 -9.57 -9.94 34.24
CA GLY A 175 -9.35 -8.62 34.84
C GLY A 175 -8.45 -7.71 33.98
N GLY A 176 -8.24 -8.01 32.72
CA GLY A 176 -7.42 -7.23 31.80
C GLY A 176 -8.09 -5.90 31.40
N GLN A 177 -7.26 -4.94 31.05
CA GLN A 177 -7.70 -3.66 30.50
C GLN A 177 -8.35 -3.88 29.13
N ASN A 178 -9.36 -3.09 28.80
CA ASN A 178 -9.92 -3.07 27.44
C ASN A 178 -8.92 -2.40 26.52
N LEU A 179 -8.20 -3.20 25.77
CA LEU A 179 -7.23 -2.72 24.80
C LEU A 179 -7.91 -2.54 23.44
N PHE A 180 -7.48 -1.53 22.74
CA PHE A 180 -7.86 -1.26 21.36
C PHE A 180 -6.59 -0.94 20.60
N GLU A 181 -6.38 -1.56 19.44
CA GLU A 181 -5.21 -1.30 18.60
C GLU A 181 -5.66 -0.67 17.30
N PHE A 182 -4.95 0.40 16.91
CA PHE A 182 -5.16 1.14 15.68
C PHE A 182 -3.89 1.20 14.86
N GLU A 183 -4.00 0.81 13.58
CA GLU A 183 -2.91 0.92 12.61
C GLU A 183 -3.35 1.81 11.46
N LEU A 184 -2.42 2.62 10.96
CA LEU A 184 -2.60 3.40 9.75
C LEU A 184 -1.49 3.10 8.77
N TRP A 185 -1.86 2.78 7.54
CA TRP A 185 -0.95 2.40 6.48
C TRP A 185 -1.11 3.33 5.30
N HIS A 186 -0.01 3.77 4.70
CA HIS A 186 -0.01 4.56 3.48
C HIS A 186 0.93 3.93 2.45
N ASN A 187 0.42 3.66 1.23
CA ASN A 187 1.17 2.98 0.17
C ASN A 187 1.86 1.67 0.63
N GLY A 188 1.17 0.89 1.47
CA GLY A 188 1.70 -0.37 2.01
C GLY A 188 2.78 -0.22 3.08
N THR A 189 3.00 1.00 3.60
CA THR A 189 3.94 1.27 4.69
C THR A 189 3.16 1.75 5.92
N PRO A 190 3.39 1.18 7.12
CA PRO A 190 2.73 1.64 8.33
C PRO A 190 3.27 3.02 8.73
N ILE A 191 2.38 3.87 9.20
CA ILE A 191 2.68 5.23 9.66
C ILE A 191 2.17 5.46 11.08
N ASP A 192 2.86 6.36 11.81
CA ASP A 192 2.51 6.75 13.19
C ASP A 192 1.61 7.99 13.19
#